data_6ab90f94d6ebcc86c4004d55f2786a81
#
_entry.id   6ab90f94d6ebcc86c4004d55f2786a81
#
_cell.length_a   1.000
_cell.length_b   1.000
_cell.length_c   1.000
_cell.angle_alpha   90.00
_cell.angle_beta   90.00
_cell.angle_gamma   90.00
#
_symmetry.space_group_name_H-M   'P 1'
#
loop_
_entity.id
_entity.type
_entity.pdbx_description
1 polymer ?
#
loop_
_entity_poly.entity_id
_entity_poly.type
_entity_poly.pdbx_seq_one_letter_code
_entity_poly.pdbx_strand_id
1 'polypeptide(L)'
;RIPRFLAGRCIGKSTYARSGIIVNCTVIEPEWEGHLTIEISNSSPCPAVVYCLEGIAQLQFELLNADVEISYSDKGGQYHHQIGVTPPKVK
;
A
#
# COMPACT_ATOMS: atom_id res chain seq x y z
N ARG A 1 11.05 3.56 -3.21
CA ARG A 1 10.71 3.75 -4.63
C ARG A 1 10.46 2.41 -5.33
N ILE A 2 9.48 2.38 -6.18
CA ILE A 2 9.17 1.22 -7.04
C ILE A 2 9.83 1.44 -8.40
N PRO A 3 10.64 0.47 -8.88
CA PRO A 3 11.23 0.57 -10.20
C PRO A 3 10.18 0.57 -11.31
N ARG A 4 10.56 1.06 -12.49
CA ARG A 4 9.65 1.18 -13.64
C ARG A 4 9.13 -0.19 -14.14
N PHE A 5 9.86 -1.26 -13.85
CA PHE A 5 9.51 -2.62 -14.33
C PHE A 5 8.74 -3.45 -13.31
N LEU A 6 8.40 -2.87 -12.15
CA LEU A 6 7.64 -3.57 -11.10
C LEU A 6 6.34 -2.85 -10.81
N ALA A 7 5.32 -3.64 -10.53
CA ALA A 7 4.11 -3.17 -9.84
C ALA A 7 4.01 -3.93 -8.53
N GLY A 8 3.51 -3.28 -7.49
CA GLY A 8 3.36 -3.90 -6.19
C GLY A 8 1.95 -3.75 -5.65
N ARG A 9 1.64 -4.51 -4.62
CA ARG A 9 0.43 -4.33 -3.83
C ARG A 9 0.67 -4.78 -2.39
N CYS A 10 -0.01 -4.11 -1.49
CA CYS A 10 0.01 -4.44 -0.09
C CYS A 10 -1.17 -5.36 0.22
N ILE A 11 -0.92 -6.49 0.85
CA ILE A 11 -1.95 -7.46 1.23
C ILE A 11 -1.87 -7.74 2.72
N GLY A 12 -2.95 -8.33 3.26
CA GLY A 12 -3.01 -8.65 4.67
C GLY A 12 -2.09 -9.78 5.09
N LYS A 13 -1.89 -9.89 6.39
CA LYS A 13 -1.13 -10.96 7.03
C LYS A 13 -2.11 -11.86 7.77
N SER A 14 -1.92 -13.18 7.66
CA SER A 14 -2.91 -14.16 8.13
C SER A 14 -3.28 -14.02 9.60
N THR A 15 -2.31 -13.71 10.46
CA THR A 15 -2.57 -13.54 11.91
C THR A 15 -3.57 -12.43 12.17
N TYR A 16 -3.38 -11.28 11.53
CA TYR A 16 -4.31 -10.15 11.68
C TYR A 16 -5.63 -10.38 10.94
N ALA A 17 -5.57 -11.04 9.78
CA ALA A 17 -6.78 -11.37 9.03
C ALA A 17 -7.73 -12.25 9.85
N ARG A 18 -7.20 -13.20 10.60
CA ARG A 18 -7.99 -14.07 11.48
C ARG A 18 -8.60 -13.32 12.64
N SER A 19 -8.05 -12.18 13.00
CA SER A 19 -8.57 -11.31 14.06
C SER A 19 -9.54 -10.26 13.53
N GLY A 20 -9.88 -10.33 12.25
CA GLY A 20 -10.81 -9.38 11.63
C GLY A 20 -10.18 -8.10 11.13
N ILE A 21 -8.87 -8.02 11.10
CA ILE A 21 -8.16 -6.85 10.58
C ILE A 21 -7.99 -6.99 9.07
N ILE A 22 -8.54 -6.03 8.35
CA ILE A 22 -8.51 -6.01 6.89
C ILE A 22 -7.57 -4.89 6.45
N VAL A 23 -6.63 -5.23 5.57
CA VAL A 23 -5.80 -4.24 4.89
C VAL A 23 -6.53 -3.85 3.60
N ASN A 24 -6.90 -2.58 3.50
CA ASN A 24 -7.54 -2.03 2.31
C ASN A 24 -6.44 -1.68 1.33
N CYS A 25 -6.31 -2.49 0.30
CA CYS A 25 -5.14 -2.51 -0.56
C CYS A 25 -5.43 -1.89 -1.92
N THR A 26 -4.49 -1.10 -2.39
CA THR A 26 -4.44 -0.63 -3.78
C THR A 26 -3.11 -1.04 -4.40
N VAL A 27 -3.03 -0.91 -5.71
CA VAL A 27 -1.80 -1.19 -6.44
C VAL A 27 -0.77 -0.09 -6.16
N ILE A 28 0.47 -0.49 -5.95
CA ILE A 28 1.60 0.44 -5.91
C ILE A 28 2.14 0.51 -7.33
N GLU A 29 1.91 1.64 -7.98
CA GLU A 29 2.23 1.79 -9.39
C GLU A 29 3.75 1.91 -9.63
N PRO A 30 4.23 1.49 -10.82
CA PRO A 30 5.63 1.66 -11.17
C PRO A 30 6.10 3.11 -11.00
N GLU A 31 7.32 3.28 -10.53
CA GLU A 31 7.97 4.56 -10.24
C GLU A 31 7.35 5.38 -9.11
N TRP A 32 6.34 4.87 -8.40
CA TRP A 32 5.87 5.56 -7.21
C TRP A 32 6.98 5.61 -6.15
N GLU A 33 7.07 6.74 -5.46
CA GLU A 33 8.05 6.98 -4.42
C GLU A 33 7.42 7.72 -3.25
N GLY A 34 7.76 7.31 -2.04
CA GLY A 34 7.25 7.93 -0.83
C GLY A 34 7.06 6.92 0.29
N HIS A 35 6.43 7.36 1.36
CA HIS A 35 5.99 6.48 2.44
C HIS A 35 4.63 5.88 2.11
N LEU A 36 4.54 4.57 2.21
CA LEU A 36 3.28 3.88 1.97
C LEU A 36 2.37 4.02 3.19
N THR A 37 1.18 4.56 2.97
CA THR A 37 0.15 4.60 4.01
C THR A 37 -0.67 3.32 3.94
N ILE A 38 -0.71 2.58 5.05
CA ILE A 38 -1.48 1.35 5.12
C ILE A 38 -2.84 1.68 5.73
N GLU A 39 -3.89 1.45 4.97
CA GLU A 39 -5.27 1.65 5.42
C GLU A 39 -5.80 0.34 5.98
N ILE A 40 -6.22 0.35 7.22
CA ILE A 40 -6.75 -0.86 7.87
C ILE A 40 -8.14 -0.61 8.44
N SER A 41 -8.93 -1.66 8.50
CA SER A 41 -10.23 -1.65 9.15
C SER A 41 -10.37 -2.86 10.06
N ASN A 42 -11.19 -2.74 11.09
CA ASN A 42 -11.50 -3.83 12.00
C ASN A 42 -12.94 -4.27 11.75
N SER A 43 -13.11 -5.48 11.22
CA SER A 43 -14.44 -6.06 10.96
C SER A 43 -15.00 -6.84 12.14
N SER A 44 -14.22 -6.97 13.22
CA SER A 44 -14.64 -7.65 14.44
C SER A 44 -15.40 -6.69 15.37
N PRO A 45 -16.31 -7.19 16.22
CA PRO A 45 -16.94 -6.34 17.24
C PRO A 45 -16.01 -6.02 18.42
N CYS A 46 -14.83 -6.62 18.47
CA CYS A 46 -13.87 -6.42 19.56
C CYS A 46 -12.72 -5.53 19.11
N PRO A 47 -12.16 -4.72 20.02
CA PRO A 47 -10.92 -3.99 19.72
C PRO A 47 -9.78 -4.95 19.39
N ALA A 48 -8.89 -4.54 18.49
CA ALA A 48 -7.70 -5.29 18.14
C ALA A 48 -6.46 -4.44 18.41
N VAL A 49 -5.40 -5.09 18.88
CA VAL A 49 -4.13 -4.42 19.15
C VAL A 49 -3.21 -4.61 17.94
N VAL A 50 -2.68 -3.51 17.45
CA VAL A 50 -1.67 -3.49 16.39
C VAL A 50 -0.39 -2.95 17.00
N TYR A 51 0.70 -3.69 16.87
CA TYR A 51 1.98 -3.32 17.47
C TYR A 51 2.84 -2.56 16.48
N CYS A 52 3.44 -1.46 16.95
CA CYS A 52 4.45 -0.75 16.18
C CYS A 52 5.68 -1.64 15.98
N LEU A 53 6.34 -1.46 14.85
CA LEU A 53 7.56 -2.19 14.47
C LEU A 53 7.36 -3.69 14.25
N GLU A 54 6.14 -4.16 14.21
CA GLU A 54 5.80 -5.52 13.81
C GLU A 54 5.14 -5.52 12.44
N GLY A 55 5.37 -6.58 11.67
CA GLY A 55 4.74 -6.72 10.37
C GLY A 55 3.24 -6.92 10.48
N ILE A 56 2.47 -6.04 9.84
CA ILE A 56 1.01 -6.12 9.80
C ILE A 56 0.49 -6.54 8.43
N ALA A 57 1.31 -6.39 7.41
CA ALA A 57 0.94 -6.61 6.02
C ALA A 57 2.11 -7.19 5.24
N GLN A 58 1.85 -7.59 4.01
CA GLN A 58 2.85 -8.12 3.11
C GLN A 58 2.85 -7.29 1.83
N LEU A 59 4.01 -7.21 1.18
CA LEU A 59 4.12 -6.62 -0.14
C LEU A 59 4.35 -7.72 -1.15
N GLN A 60 3.57 -7.73 -2.21
CA GLN A 60 3.78 -8.59 -3.37
C GLN A 60 4.17 -7.73 -4.56
N PHE A 61 5.11 -8.23 -5.35
CA PHE A 61 5.57 -7.54 -6.54
C PHE A 61 5.38 -8.41 -7.77
N GLU A 62 5.04 -7.77 -8.88
CA GLU A 62 4.94 -8.42 -10.17
C GLU A 62 5.89 -7.74 -11.16
N LEU A 63 6.61 -8.55 -11.91
CA LEU A 63 7.43 -8.05 -13.00
C LEU A 63 6.51 -7.71 -14.18
N LEU A 64 6.74 -6.55 -14.77
CA LEU A 64 6.03 -6.14 -15.97
C LEU A 64 6.75 -6.67 -17.21
N ASN A 65 5.97 -7.07 -18.23
CA ASN A 65 6.53 -7.54 -19.49
C ASN A 65 7.17 -6.41 -20.30
N ALA A 66 6.73 -5.19 -20.06
CA ALA A 66 7.24 -3.98 -20.68
C ALA A 66 7.08 -2.82 -19.74
N ASP A 67 7.90 -1.76 -19.92
CA ASP A 67 7.76 -0.54 -19.15
C ASP A 67 6.40 0.11 -19.43
N VAL A 68 5.86 0.78 -18.41
CA VAL A 68 4.64 1.58 -18.58
C VAL A 68 4.92 2.81 -19.42
N GLU A 69 3.98 3.18 -20.28
CA GLU A 69 4.11 4.39 -21.10
C GLU A 69 4.01 5.64 -20.25
N ILE A 70 3.05 5.66 -19.32
CA ILE A 70 2.86 6.76 -18.37
C ILE A 70 2.96 6.19 -16.97
N SER A 71 4.05 6.51 -16.28
CA SER A 71 4.28 6.08 -14.90
C SER A 71 3.50 6.94 -13.92
N TYR A 72 3.48 6.54 -12.65
CA TYR A 72 2.88 7.35 -11.59
C TYR A 72 3.54 8.72 -11.50
N SER A 73 4.85 8.78 -11.65
CA SER A 73 5.61 10.03 -11.66
C SER A 73 5.21 10.94 -12.82
N ASP A 74 5.09 10.36 -14.03
CA ASP A 74 4.74 11.11 -15.24
C ASP A 74 3.35 11.73 -15.17
N LYS A 75 2.38 11.00 -14.59
CA LYS A 75 1.00 11.51 -14.51
C LYS A 75 0.71 12.37 -13.29
N GLY A 76 1.70 12.58 -12.42
CA GLY A 76 1.56 13.45 -11.26
C GLY A 76 0.51 12.98 -10.26
N GLY A 77 0.53 11.70 -9.89
CA GLY A 77 -0.42 11.13 -8.95
C GLY A 77 -0.44 11.84 -7.60
N GLN A 78 -1.61 11.82 -6.93
CA GLN A 78 -1.85 12.60 -5.70
C GLN A 78 -0.93 12.23 -4.53
N TYR A 79 -0.48 10.99 -4.49
CA TYR A 79 0.26 10.46 -3.32
C TYR A 79 1.74 10.23 -3.61
N HIS A 80 2.23 10.74 -4.74
CA HIS A 80 3.64 10.61 -5.07
C HIS A 80 4.50 11.44 -4.12
N HIS A 81 5.63 10.88 -3.68
CA HIS A 81 6.58 11.52 -2.75
C HIS A 81 5.99 11.87 -1.38
N GLN A 82 4.88 11.29 -0.99
CA GLN A 82 4.32 11.54 0.34
C GLN A 82 5.26 11.05 1.44
N ILE A 83 5.23 11.76 2.58
CA ILE A 83 6.06 11.47 3.74
C ILE A 83 5.13 11.24 4.94
N GLY A 84 5.38 10.16 5.69
CA GLY A 84 4.55 9.78 6.83
C GLY A 84 3.16 9.33 6.40
N VAL A 85 2.24 9.25 7.35
CA VAL A 85 0.85 8.88 7.10
C VAL A 85 0.13 10.03 6.40
N THR A 86 -0.50 9.73 5.27
CA THR A 86 -1.19 10.73 4.47
C THR A 86 -2.67 10.36 4.39
N PRO A 87 -3.58 11.22 4.91
CA PRO A 87 -5.01 10.97 4.80
C PRO A 87 -5.50 11.18 3.37
N PRO A 88 -6.75 10.74 3.06
CA PRO A 88 -7.31 10.94 1.73
C PRO A 88 -7.31 12.41 1.33
N LYS A 89 -6.96 12.66 0.06
CA LYS A 89 -7.02 14.01 -0.52
C LYS A 89 -8.33 14.16 -1.26
N VAL A 90 -9.07 15.18 -0.91
CA VAL A 90 -10.33 15.53 -1.56
C VAL A 90 -10.07 16.59 -2.61
N LYS A 91 -10.57 16.35 -3.80
CA LYS A 91 -10.43 17.30 -4.91
C LYS A 91 -11.41 18.46 -4.79
#